data_89426515d761c6ae0f724d25dbc82ab4
#
_entry.id   89426515d761c6ae0f724d25dbc82ab4
#
_cell.length_a   1.000
_cell.length_b   1.000
_cell.length_c   1.000
_cell.angle_alpha   90.00
_cell.angle_beta   90.00
_cell.angle_gamma   90.00
#
_symmetry.space_group_name_H-M   'P 1'
#
loop_
_entity.id
_entity.type
_entity.pdbx_description
1 polymer ?
#
loop_
_entity_poly.entity_id
_entity_poly.type
_entity_poly.pdbx_seq_one_letter_code
_entity_poly.pdbx_strand_id
1 'polypeptide(L)'
;MRQYRIFLIVGTLFLLLSACKNDNNKTTKPKTVKTEEVIFSDETLEMQYPGRVKSSMDASLSFKVSGTLQRIFVKDGQKVRKGQLIAELDPIDYQVQFDATEAEYRQIKAEAERIIALYKDGGTTPNNYDKAVYGLKQITAKYHHHKDQLAYTKLYAPYDGVIEKHYFEEHEIVGAGMPVLSLVGAATPEVEISLPAQDYVKRDMFRAYTCTFDVYPGKIYRLEPKSISPKANANQLYTMTFRLVADGNPVPSVGMNTMVTIAAAQNNEVETYVVPSTAVVNTDGISRVFVYDAGSSTVKAVDVNVTFLKSDGNSEVTSASLKRGDLVVSSGVHHIKDGESVRLITTTSKTNVGGLL
;
A
#
# COMPACT_ATOMS: atom_id res chain seq x y z
N MET A 1 85.17 51.35 -48.46
CA MET A 1 83.78 51.29 -48.96
C MET A 1 83.10 49.87 -48.88
N ARG A 2 83.84 48.83 -48.64
CA ARG A 2 83.35 47.45 -48.62
C ARG A 2 82.74 47.07 -47.23
N GLN A 3 83.20 47.66 -46.16
CA GLN A 3 82.76 47.37 -44.80
C GLN A 3 81.39 48.02 -44.46
N TYR A 4 81.10 49.20 -45.00
CA TYR A 4 79.78 49.87 -44.76
C TYR A 4 78.62 49.17 -45.44
N ARG A 5 78.84 48.41 -46.51
CA ARG A 5 77.83 47.63 -47.23
C ARG A 5 77.39 46.40 -46.42
N ILE A 6 78.30 45.79 -45.65
CA ILE A 6 78.03 44.62 -44.81
C ILE A 6 77.26 45.05 -43.59
N PHE A 7 77.55 46.21 -42.98
CA PHE A 7 76.80 46.77 -41.85
C PHE A 7 75.40 47.15 -42.23
N LEU A 8 75.16 47.67 -43.46
CA LEU A 8 73.87 48.08 -43.95
C LEU A 8 72.99 46.85 -44.25
N ILE A 9 73.54 45.73 -44.74
CA ILE A 9 72.85 44.48 -45.03
C ILE A 9 72.51 43.72 -43.72
N VAL A 10 73.38 43.76 -42.70
CA VAL A 10 73.13 43.15 -41.39
C VAL A 10 72.04 43.96 -40.61
N GLY A 11 72.08 45.33 -40.73
CA GLY A 11 71.08 46.17 -40.11
C GLY A 11 69.65 45.99 -40.69
N THR A 12 69.54 45.79 -42.03
CA THR A 12 68.24 45.54 -42.67
C THR A 12 67.76 44.15 -42.42
N LEU A 13 68.63 43.16 -42.21
CA LEU A 13 68.22 41.77 -41.86
C LEU A 13 67.70 41.68 -40.40
N PHE A 14 68.20 42.56 -39.48
CA PHE A 14 67.71 42.59 -38.09
C PHE A 14 66.37 43.32 -37.93
N LEU A 15 66.03 44.23 -38.84
CA LEU A 15 64.68 44.92 -38.86
C LEU A 15 63.56 44.07 -39.41
N LEU A 16 63.88 43.00 -40.18
CA LEU A 16 62.91 42.09 -40.72
C LEU A 16 62.47 40.97 -39.74
N LEU A 17 63.14 40.77 -38.60
CA LEU A 17 62.87 39.76 -37.59
C LEU A 17 61.94 40.27 -36.48
N SER A 18 61.56 41.54 -36.44
CA SER A 18 60.73 42.17 -35.41
C SER A 18 59.20 42.21 -35.79
N ALA A 19 58.80 41.67 -36.93
CA ALA A 19 57.43 41.83 -37.44
C ALA A 19 56.54 40.56 -37.28
N CYS A 20 56.95 39.60 -36.41
CA CYS A 20 55.99 38.54 -35.97
C CYS A 20 55.43 38.92 -34.61
N LYS A 21 54.51 39.86 -34.57
CA LYS A 21 53.57 40.05 -33.49
C LYS A 21 52.55 38.93 -33.62
N ASN A 22 52.71 37.89 -32.82
CA ASN A 22 51.82 36.75 -32.76
C ASN A 22 50.49 37.21 -32.10
N ASP A 23 49.56 37.76 -32.87
CA ASP A 23 48.19 38.00 -32.45
C ASP A 23 47.50 36.66 -32.33
N ASN A 24 47.76 35.97 -31.21
CA ASN A 24 46.98 34.79 -30.80
C ASN A 24 45.57 35.21 -30.29
N ASN A 25 44.91 36.15 -30.93
CA ASN A 25 43.50 36.39 -30.74
C ASN A 25 42.73 35.52 -31.73
N LYS A 26 42.79 34.17 -31.54
CA LYS A 26 41.81 33.28 -32.09
C LYS A 26 40.49 33.59 -31.39
N THR A 27 39.70 34.49 -31.97
CA THR A 27 38.25 34.51 -31.70
C THR A 27 37.67 33.16 -32.14
N THR A 28 37.79 32.17 -31.24
CA THR A 28 37.09 30.90 -31.42
C THR A 28 35.62 31.21 -31.45
N LYS A 29 34.97 30.95 -32.60
CA LYS A 29 33.50 31.05 -32.67
C LYS A 29 32.92 30.26 -31.51
N PRO A 30 31.93 30.83 -30.76
CA PRO A 30 31.36 30.14 -29.63
C PRO A 30 30.80 28.78 -30.12
N LYS A 31 31.18 27.72 -29.40
CA LYS A 31 30.74 26.36 -29.72
C LYS A 31 29.25 26.24 -29.47
N THR A 32 28.56 25.51 -30.33
CA THR A 32 27.13 25.34 -30.24
C THR A 32 26.79 24.11 -29.38
N VAL A 33 25.94 24.30 -28.39
CA VAL A 33 25.54 23.26 -27.42
C VAL A 33 24.03 23.15 -27.30
N LYS A 34 23.51 21.96 -26.96
CA LYS A 34 22.13 21.75 -26.55
C LYS A 34 22.10 21.67 -25.02
N THR A 35 21.11 22.29 -24.39
CA THR A 35 20.91 22.21 -22.95
C THR A 35 19.59 21.55 -22.63
N GLU A 36 19.53 20.91 -21.46
CA GLU A 36 18.31 20.35 -20.87
C GLU A 36 18.22 20.78 -19.40
N GLU A 37 17.00 20.94 -18.92
CA GLU A 37 16.72 21.40 -17.57
C GLU A 37 16.95 20.30 -16.55
N VAL A 38 17.61 20.64 -15.45
CA VAL A 38 17.79 19.75 -14.30
C VAL A 38 16.48 19.64 -13.53
N ILE A 39 15.95 18.45 -13.46
CA ILE A 39 14.75 18.16 -12.68
C ILE A 39 15.12 17.45 -11.37
N PHE A 40 14.29 17.64 -10.36
CA PHE A 40 14.43 16.89 -9.11
C PHE A 40 14.10 15.42 -9.35
N SER A 41 14.88 14.52 -8.77
CA SER A 41 14.44 13.13 -8.67
C SER A 41 13.37 13.05 -7.60
N ASP A 42 12.11 13.21 -8.03
CA ASP A 42 10.94 13.01 -7.16
C ASP A 42 10.56 11.51 -7.16
N GLU A 43 11.58 10.65 -7.15
CA GLU A 43 11.33 9.23 -7.20
C GLU A 43 10.76 8.72 -5.89
N THR A 44 9.48 8.41 -5.97
CA THR A 44 8.86 7.47 -5.04
C THR A 44 9.43 6.07 -5.32
N LEU A 45 10.03 5.46 -4.32
CA LEU A 45 10.44 4.06 -4.41
C LEU A 45 9.19 3.21 -4.54
N GLU A 46 8.98 2.60 -5.70
CA GLU A 46 7.87 1.66 -5.89
C GLU A 46 8.30 0.25 -5.51
N MET A 47 7.61 -0.31 -4.55
CA MET A 47 7.78 -1.68 -4.10
C MET A 47 6.54 -2.50 -4.45
N GLN A 48 6.74 -3.69 -5.01
CA GLN A 48 5.64 -4.57 -5.43
C GLN A 48 5.59 -5.84 -4.58
N TYR A 49 4.39 -6.17 -4.11
CA TYR A 49 4.14 -7.34 -3.27
C TYR A 49 2.96 -8.13 -3.79
N PRO A 50 3.08 -9.45 -3.90
CA PRO A 50 1.92 -10.29 -4.17
C PRO A 50 0.96 -10.22 -2.99
N GLY A 51 -0.32 -10.02 -3.31
CA GLY A 51 -1.39 -9.93 -2.34
C GLY A 51 -2.56 -10.83 -2.70
N ARG A 52 -3.48 -10.99 -1.76
CA ARG A 52 -4.72 -11.75 -1.94
C ARG A 52 -5.91 -10.99 -1.40
N VAL A 53 -7.02 -11.05 -2.14
CA VAL A 53 -8.30 -10.51 -1.69
C VAL A 53 -8.89 -11.38 -0.61
N LYS A 54 -9.23 -10.79 0.53
CA LYS A 54 -9.93 -11.43 1.65
C LYS A 54 -11.26 -10.75 1.90
N SER A 55 -12.17 -11.49 2.51
CA SER A 55 -13.35 -10.85 3.12
C SER A 55 -12.94 -10.18 4.43
N SER A 56 -13.58 -9.06 4.74
CA SER A 56 -13.41 -8.42 6.05
C SER A 56 -14.23 -9.12 7.15
N MET A 57 -15.13 -10.02 6.77
CA MET A 57 -16.05 -10.76 7.67
C MET A 57 -16.13 -12.21 7.23
N ASP A 58 -15.30 -13.07 7.79
CA ASP A 58 -15.41 -14.52 7.65
C ASP A 58 -15.77 -15.11 8.99
N ALA A 59 -16.81 -15.92 9.06
CA ALA A 59 -17.23 -16.57 10.28
C ALA A 59 -17.50 -18.06 10.05
N SER A 60 -16.91 -18.86 10.93
CA SER A 60 -17.32 -20.24 11.11
C SER A 60 -18.54 -20.26 12.04
N LEU A 61 -19.67 -20.68 11.52
CA LEU A 61 -20.92 -20.75 12.27
C LEU A 61 -21.03 -22.08 13.00
N SER A 62 -21.33 -22.02 14.29
CA SER A 62 -21.46 -23.17 15.17
C SER A 62 -22.68 -23.03 16.08
N PHE A 63 -23.27 -24.17 16.48
CA PHE A 63 -24.27 -24.19 17.52
C PHE A 63 -23.66 -24.00 18.91
N LYS A 64 -24.39 -23.36 19.82
CA LYS A 64 -23.97 -23.21 21.23
C LYS A 64 -24.28 -24.40 22.10
N VAL A 65 -25.09 -25.35 21.56
CA VAL A 65 -25.47 -26.61 22.20
C VAL A 65 -25.20 -27.76 21.27
N SER A 66 -25.06 -28.97 21.80
CA SER A 66 -24.85 -30.20 21.02
C SER A 66 -26.18 -30.83 20.62
N GLY A 67 -26.19 -31.60 19.53
CA GLY A 67 -27.37 -32.33 19.10
C GLY A 67 -27.22 -32.91 17.71
N THR A 68 -28.21 -33.64 17.26
CA THR A 68 -28.26 -34.16 15.89
C THR A 68 -28.71 -33.06 14.94
N LEU A 69 -27.97 -32.85 13.85
CA LEU A 69 -28.35 -31.87 12.84
C LEU A 69 -29.58 -32.34 12.09
N GLN A 70 -30.70 -31.69 12.32
CA GLN A 70 -31.97 -32.09 11.76
C GLN A 70 -32.16 -31.62 10.32
N ARG A 71 -31.75 -30.37 10.03
CA ARG A 71 -31.92 -29.78 8.69
C ARG A 71 -30.95 -28.64 8.43
N ILE A 72 -30.50 -28.57 7.17
CA ILE A 72 -29.76 -27.44 6.62
C ILE A 72 -30.61 -26.77 5.54
N PHE A 73 -30.89 -25.48 5.70
CA PHE A 73 -31.82 -24.72 4.83
C PHE A 73 -31.10 -24.00 3.67
N VAL A 74 -29.78 -24.09 3.59
CA VAL A 74 -28.94 -23.35 2.63
C VAL A 74 -27.97 -24.30 1.95
N LYS A 75 -27.44 -23.88 0.80
CA LYS A 75 -26.45 -24.63 0.00
C LYS A 75 -25.14 -23.84 -0.11
N ASP A 76 -24.04 -24.52 -0.42
CA ASP A 76 -22.78 -23.88 -0.78
C ASP A 76 -22.98 -22.91 -1.95
N GLY A 77 -22.38 -21.72 -1.86
CA GLY A 77 -22.55 -20.63 -2.81
C GLY A 77 -23.84 -19.82 -2.67
N GLN A 78 -24.75 -20.19 -1.78
CA GLN A 78 -26.03 -19.47 -1.59
C GLN A 78 -25.83 -18.16 -0.82
N LYS A 79 -26.44 -17.09 -1.32
CA LYS A 79 -26.53 -15.80 -0.59
C LYS A 79 -27.56 -15.90 0.54
N VAL A 80 -27.19 -15.41 1.71
CA VAL A 80 -28.04 -15.34 2.90
C VAL A 80 -28.09 -13.92 3.45
N ARG A 81 -29.19 -13.60 4.15
CA ARG A 81 -29.39 -12.31 4.82
C ARG A 81 -29.20 -12.46 6.32
N LYS A 82 -28.78 -11.40 6.98
CA LYS A 82 -28.72 -11.32 8.44
C LYS A 82 -30.05 -11.77 9.07
N GLY A 83 -29.99 -12.67 10.05
CA GLY A 83 -31.16 -13.23 10.74
C GLY A 83 -31.86 -14.36 9.98
N GLN A 84 -31.40 -14.74 8.80
CA GLN A 84 -31.96 -15.91 8.08
C GLN A 84 -31.56 -17.19 8.81
N LEU A 85 -32.55 -18.12 8.98
CA LEU A 85 -32.30 -19.44 9.51
C LEU A 85 -31.45 -20.25 8.51
N ILE A 86 -30.33 -20.79 8.98
CA ILE A 86 -29.38 -21.55 8.18
C ILE A 86 -29.52 -23.05 8.43
N ALA A 87 -29.55 -23.44 9.69
CA ALA A 87 -29.62 -24.83 10.10
C ALA A 87 -30.35 -24.97 11.45
N GLU A 88 -30.81 -26.16 11.75
CA GLU A 88 -31.42 -26.48 13.05
C GLU A 88 -30.99 -27.87 13.52
N LEU A 89 -30.79 -28.00 14.83
CA LEU A 89 -30.66 -29.28 15.52
C LEU A 89 -32.05 -29.84 15.85
N ASP A 90 -32.15 -31.16 16.09
CA ASP A 90 -33.31 -31.75 16.66
C ASP A 90 -33.65 -31.11 18.03
N PRO A 91 -34.77 -30.36 18.17
CA PRO A 91 -35.07 -29.61 19.35
C PRO A 91 -35.79 -30.41 20.43
N ILE A 92 -36.18 -31.69 20.18
CA ILE A 92 -37.13 -32.45 21.01
C ILE A 92 -36.71 -32.45 22.48
N ASP A 93 -35.47 -32.83 22.80
CA ASP A 93 -35.02 -32.91 24.19
C ASP A 93 -34.99 -31.51 24.87
N TYR A 94 -34.60 -30.49 24.14
CA TYR A 94 -34.59 -29.12 24.62
C TYR A 94 -35.98 -28.55 24.82
N GLN A 95 -36.92 -28.89 23.93
CA GLN A 95 -38.32 -28.51 24.03
C GLN A 95 -38.96 -29.13 25.27
N VAL A 96 -38.78 -30.43 25.52
CA VAL A 96 -39.28 -31.14 26.71
C VAL A 96 -38.75 -30.50 28.00
N GLN A 97 -37.45 -30.20 28.05
CA GLN A 97 -36.82 -29.54 29.21
C GLN A 97 -37.38 -28.13 29.42
N PHE A 98 -37.59 -27.36 28.37
CA PHE A 98 -38.15 -26.04 28.43
C PHE A 98 -39.59 -26.09 28.94
N ASP A 99 -40.45 -26.96 28.37
CA ASP A 99 -41.89 -27.07 28.73
C ASP A 99 -42.03 -27.48 30.19
N ALA A 100 -41.28 -28.45 30.68
CA ALA A 100 -41.27 -28.86 32.07
C ALA A 100 -40.88 -27.71 33.01
N THR A 101 -39.85 -26.94 32.65
CA THR A 101 -39.37 -25.80 33.46
C THR A 101 -40.32 -24.63 33.36
N GLU A 102 -41.00 -24.42 32.24
CA GLU A 102 -42.01 -23.39 32.09
C GLU A 102 -43.20 -23.66 33.01
N ALA A 103 -43.66 -24.90 33.10
CA ALA A 103 -44.73 -25.30 34.03
C ALA A 103 -44.36 -25.04 35.50
N GLU A 104 -43.11 -25.44 35.91
CA GLU A 104 -42.56 -25.18 37.23
C GLU A 104 -42.44 -23.68 37.54
N TYR A 105 -41.96 -22.90 36.56
CA TYR A 105 -41.85 -21.43 36.67
C TYR A 105 -43.24 -20.77 36.89
N ARG A 106 -44.24 -21.17 36.12
CA ARG A 106 -45.60 -20.61 36.24
C ARG A 106 -46.21 -20.90 37.62
N GLN A 107 -46.00 -22.13 38.14
CA GLN A 107 -46.46 -22.53 39.47
C GLN A 107 -45.79 -21.69 40.57
N ILE A 108 -44.45 -21.67 40.60
CA ILE A 108 -43.67 -20.95 41.66
C ILE A 108 -43.93 -19.46 41.58
N LYS A 109 -44.05 -18.90 40.37
CA LYS A 109 -44.34 -17.48 40.15
C LYS A 109 -45.72 -17.11 40.78
N ALA A 110 -46.76 -17.88 40.48
CA ALA A 110 -48.09 -17.62 41.04
C ALA A 110 -48.12 -17.75 42.57
N GLU A 111 -47.39 -18.71 43.14
CA GLU A 111 -47.24 -18.84 44.60
C GLU A 111 -46.50 -17.69 45.23
N ALA A 112 -45.32 -17.30 44.65
CA ALA A 112 -44.53 -16.18 45.11
C ALA A 112 -45.33 -14.86 45.08
N GLU A 113 -46.08 -14.59 44.02
CA GLU A 113 -46.94 -13.41 43.88
C GLU A 113 -47.97 -13.33 45.00
N ARG A 114 -48.57 -14.47 45.40
CA ARG A 114 -49.53 -14.54 46.50
C ARG A 114 -48.85 -14.26 47.86
N ILE A 115 -47.68 -14.88 48.11
CA ILE A 115 -46.94 -14.68 49.37
C ILE A 115 -46.44 -13.23 49.49
N ILE A 116 -45.97 -12.65 48.38
CA ILE A 116 -45.51 -11.25 48.35
C ILE A 116 -46.68 -10.29 48.64
N ALA A 117 -47.88 -10.56 48.08
CA ALA A 117 -49.06 -9.77 48.35
C ALA A 117 -49.48 -9.91 49.83
N LEU A 118 -49.54 -11.14 50.37
CA LEU A 118 -49.87 -11.41 51.76
C LEU A 118 -48.89 -10.77 52.76
N TYR A 119 -47.64 -10.70 52.39
CA TYR A 119 -46.62 -10.02 53.24
C TYR A 119 -46.87 -8.50 53.33
N LYS A 120 -47.27 -7.86 52.25
CA LYS A 120 -47.65 -6.44 52.23
C LYS A 120 -48.81 -6.14 53.16
N ASP A 121 -49.74 -7.09 53.32
CA ASP A 121 -50.87 -6.98 54.19
C ASP A 121 -50.62 -7.48 55.64
N GLY A 122 -49.31 -7.79 55.93
CA GLY A 122 -48.91 -8.27 57.27
C GLY A 122 -49.30 -9.73 57.59
N GLY A 123 -49.81 -10.48 56.60
CA GLY A 123 -50.36 -11.83 56.76
C GLY A 123 -49.37 -12.98 56.70
N THR A 124 -48.07 -12.71 56.56
CA THR A 124 -47.04 -13.76 56.54
C THR A 124 -45.72 -13.24 57.16
N THR A 125 -44.79 -14.15 57.39
CA THR A 125 -43.49 -13.82 58.03
C THR A 125 -42.46 -13.31 56.99
N PRO A 126 -41.45 -12.49 57.45
CA PRO A 126 -40.34 -12.08 56.55
C PRO A 126 -39.60 -13.28 55.94
N ASN A 127 -39.40 -14.36 56.70
CA ASN A 127 -38.74 -15.58 56.20
C ASN A 127 -39.52 -16.23 55.01
N ASN A 128 -40.85 -16.25 55.11
CA ASN A 128 -41.67 -16.79 54.00
C ASN A 128 -41.62 -15.88 52.77
N TYR A 129 -41.64 -14.57 52.98
CA TYR A 129 -41.43 -13.58 51.91
C TYR A 129 -40.06 -13.79 51.21
N ASP A 130 -38.96 -13.88 51.97
CA ASP A 130 -37.64 -14.09 51.44
C ASP A 130 -37.53 -15.41 50.65
N LYS A 131 -38.09 -16.51 51.19
CA LYS A 131 -38.14 -17.79 50.48
C LYS A 131 -38.90 -17.69 49.15
N ALA A 132 -40.03 -16.98 49.11
CA ALA A 132 -40.81 -16.79 47.90
C ALA A 132 -40.06 -15.95 46.87
N VAL A 133 -39.43 -14.85 47.26
CA VAL A 133 -38.67 -13.98 46.37
C VAL A 133 -37.43 -14.71 45.80
N TYR A 134 -36.63 -15.39 46.66
CA TYR A 134 -35.47 -16.09 46.15
C TYR A 134 -35.82 -17.37 45.40
N GLY A 135 -36.89 -18.08 45.76
CA GLY A 135 -37.43 -19.19 44.98
C GLY A 135 -37.88 -18.78 43.59
N LEU A 136 -38.60 -17.66 43.47
CA LEU A 136 -38.97 -17.09 42.18
C LEU A 136 -37.74 -16.68 41.34
N LYS A 137 -36.74 -16.06 41.97
CA LYS A 137 -35.51 -15.68 41.28
C LYS A 137 -34.75 -16.91 40.74
N GLN A 138 -34.68 -17.97 41.51
CA GLN A 138 -34.00 -19.23 41.14
C GLN A 138 -34.72 -19.88 39.92
N ILE A 139 -36.02 -20.05 39.98
CA ILE A 139 -36.75 -20.69 38.89
C ILE A 139 -36.80 -19.82 37.64
N THR A 140 -36.82 -18.49 37.78
CA THR A 140 -36.72 -17.56 36.65
C THR A 140 -35.41 -17.75 35.90
N ALA A 141 -34.28 -17.89 36.62
CA ALA A 141 -32.98 -18.16 36.02
C ALA A 141 -32.96 -19.51 35.27
N LYS A 142 -33.53 -20.57 35.86
CA LYS A 142 -33.62 -21.91 35.24
C LYS A 142 -34.54 -21.87 33.98
N TYR A 143 -35.63 -21.15 34.03
CA TYR A 143 -36.54 -20.95 32.88
C TYR A 143 -35.81 -20.25 31.71
N HIS A 144 -35.09 -19.15 31.97
CA HIS A 144 -34.31 -18.48 30.93
C HIS A 144 -33.22 -19.36 30.35
N HIS A 145 -32.56 -20.14 31.20
CA HIS A 145 -31.50 -21.06 30.74
C HIS A 145 -32.02 -22.09 29.74
N HIS A 146 -33.13 -22.78 30.06
CA HIS A 146 -33.70 -23.80 29.13
C HIS A 146 -34.33 -23.13 27.89
N LYS A 147 -34.92 -21.96 28.02
CA LYS A 147 -35.39 -21.16 26.89
C LYS A 147 -34.29 -20.81 25.92
N ASP A 148 -33.13 -20.37 26.45
CA ASP A 148 -31.97 -20.03 25.63
C ASP A 148 -31.35 -21.27 24.99
N GLN A 149 -31.28 -22.41 25.72
CA GLN A 149 -30.81 -23.67 25.14
C GLN A 149 -31.69 -24.12 23.97
N LEU A 150 -33.01 -24.03 24.08
CA LEU A 150 -33.94 -24.31 22.97
C LEU A 150 -33.68 -23.34 21.80
N ALA A 151 -33.51 -22.04 22.07
CA ALA A 151 -33.21 -21.08 21.02
C ALA A 151 -31.85 -21.36 20.32
N TYR A 152 -30.87 -21.90 21.04
CA TYR A 152 -29.58 -22.26 20.51
C TYR A 152 -29.56 -23.52 19.63
N THR A 153 -30.68 -24.24 19.53
CA THR A 153 -30.87 -25.31 18.54
C THR A 153 -31.03 -24.77 17.12
N LYS A 154 -31.24 -23.44 16.96
CA LYS A 154 -31.39 -22.79 15.67
C LYS A 154 -30.18 -21.91 15.36
N LEU A 155 -29.62 -22.06 14.18
CA LEU A 155 -28.46 -21.32 13.71
C LEU A 155 -28.88 -20.28 12.68
N TYR A 156 -28.57 -19.03 12.97
CA TYR A 156 -28.95 -17.88 12.13
C TYR A 156 -27.70 -17.19 11.57
N ALA A 157 -27.83 -16.59 10.37
CA ALA A 157 -26.78 -15.75 9.79
C ALA A 157 -26.57 -14.48 10.63
N PRO A 158 -25.36 -14.20 11.10
CA PRO A 158 -25.08 -13.00 11.88
C PRO A 158 -25.03 -11.72 11.03
N TYR A 159 -24.78 -11.85 9.72
CA TYR A 159 -24.70 -10.77 8.73
C TYR A 159 -25.03 -11.28 7.33
N ASP A 160 -25.18 -10.37 6.36
CA ASP A 160 -25.39 -10.69 4.95
C ASP A 160 -24.11 -11.28 4.34
N GLY A 161 -24.23 -12.40 3.61
CA GLY A 161 -23.06 -13.07 3.05
C GLY A 161 -23.39 -14.20 2.10
N VAL A 162 -22.39 -15.01 1.82
CA VAL A 162 -22.48 -16.22 0.98
C VAL A 162 -21.97 -17.41 1.80
N ILE A 163 -22.71 -18.50 1.79
CA ILE A 163 -22.26 -19.76 2.38
C ILE A 163 -21.08 -20.28 1.54
N GLU A 164 -19.93 -20.44 2.17
CA GLU A 164 -18.74 -20.95 1.50
C GLU A 164 -18.76 -22.49 1.46
N LYS A 165 -19.02 -23.11 2.63
CA LYS A 165 -18.88 -24.56 2.78
C LYS A 165 -19.69 -25.08 3.98
N HIS A 166 -20.24 -26.29 3.82
CA HIS A 166 -20.72 -27.14 4.90
C HIS A 166 -19.61 -28.04 5.42
N TYR A 167 -19.59 -28.32 6.72
CA TYR A 167 -18.66 -29.24 7.36
C TYR A 167 -19.35 -30.51 7.87
N PHE A 168 -20.71 -30.48 7.98
CA PHE A 168 -21.55 -31.59 8.44
C PHE A 168 -22.76 -31.72 7.52
N GLU A 169 -23.27 -32.95 7.45
CA GLU A 169 -24.49 -33.30 6.73
C GLU A 169 -25.69 -33.46 7.70
N GLU A 170 -26.90 -33.49 7.13
CA GLU A 170 -28.10 -33.78 7.92
C GLU A 170 -28.01 -35.16 8.59
N HIS A 171 -28.53 -35.27 9.81
CA HIS A 171 -28.53 -36.45 10.68
C HIS A 171 -27.14 -36.77 11.34
N GLU A 172 -26.13 -35.96 11.17
CA GLU A 172 -24.90 -36.10 11.93
C GLU A 172 -25.00 -35.43 13.31
N ILE A 173 -24.22 -35.95 14.27
CA ILE A 173 -24.12 -35.38 15.63
C ILE A 173 -23.08 -34.27 15.64
N VAL A 174 -23.50 -33.09 16.10
CA VAL A 174 -22.64 -31.89 16.18
C VAL A 174 -22.40 -31.51 17.63
N GLY A 175 -21.17 -31.31 18.01
CA GLY A 175 -20.77 -30.78 19.32
C GLY A 175 -20.95 -29.27 19.43
N ALA A 176 -21.21 -28.79 20.64
CA ALA A 176 -21.23 -27.33 20.91
C ALA A 176 -19.90 -26.68 20.53
N GLY A 177 -19.96 -25.57 19.76
CA GLY A 177 -18.79 -24.83 19.29
C GLY A 177 -18.09 -25.45 18.08
N MET A 178 -18.50 -26.60 17.58
CA MET A 178 -17.93 -27.15 16.34
C MET A 178 -18.43 -26.37 15.11
N PRO A 179 -17.54 -25.94 14.20
CA PRO A 179 -17.93 -25.26 12.96
C PRO A 179 -18.84 -26.16 12.10
N VAL A 180 -20.05 -25.70 11.80
CA VAL A 180 -21.00 -26.43 10.94
C VAL A 180 -20.98 -25.87 9.52
N LEU A 181 -20.85 -24.57 9.38
CA LEU A 181 -20.81 -23.87 8.09
C LEU A 181 -19.80 -22.73 8.14
N SER A 182 -19.26 -22.37 6.98
CA SER A 182 -18.47 -21.15 6.79
C SER A 182 -19.31 -20.12 6.05
N LEU A 183 -19.35 -18.88 6.57
CA LEU A 183 -20.06 -17.74 5.99
C LEU A 183 -19.07 -16.64 5.66
N VAL A 184 -18.96 -16.30 4.39
CA VAL A 184 -18.18 -15.17 3.88
C VAL A 184 -19.08 -13.95 3.74
N GLY A 185 -18.78 -12.88 4.46
CA GLY A 185 -19.57 -11.66 4.45
C GLY A 185 -19.49 -10.90 3.13
N ALA A 186 -20.61 -10.25 2.77
CA ALA A 186 -20.72 -9.36 1.61
C ALA A 186 -20.06 -7.97 1.83
N ALA A 187 -19.21 -7.84 2.84
CA ALA A 187 -18.53 -6.58 3.16
C ALA A 187 -17.48 -6.21 2.13
N THR A 188 -17.01 -4.94 2.19
CA THR A 188 -15.94 -4.43 1.30
C THR A 188 -14.73 -5.36 1.34
N PRO A 189 -14.25 -5.84 0.19
CA PRO A 189 -13.10 -6.72 0.13
C PRO A 189 -11.86 -6.02 0.68
N GLU A 190 -11.01 -6.79 1.32
CA GLU A 190 -9.71 -6.37 1.83
C GLU A 190 -8.61 -7.03 1.02
N VAL A 191 -7.47 -6.37 0.94
CA VAL A 191 -6.27 -6.94 0.33
C VAL A 191 -5.23 -7.17 1.41
N GLU A 192 -4.70 -8.38 1.47
CA GLU A 192 -3.63 -8.74 2.40
C GLU A 192 -2.34 -9.01 1.64
N ILE A 193 -1.23 -8.43 2.14
CA ILE A 193 0.12 -8.69 1.66
C ILE A 193 1.02 -9.14 2.81
N SER A 194 2.15 -9.72 2.44
CA SER A 194 3.21 -10.09 3.36
C SER A 194 4.45 -9.25 3.07
N LEU A 195 4.90 -8.47 4.06
CA LEU A 195 6.06 -7.58 3.98
C LEU A 195 7.29 -8.23 4.62
N PRO A 196 8.46 -8.27 3.95
CA PRO A 196 9.73 -8.59 4.57
C PRO A 196 10.11 -7.60 5.68
N ALA A 197 10.90 -8.05 6.67
CA ALA A 197 11.31 -7.20 7.79
C ALA A 197 12.07 -5.93 7.35
N GLN A 198 12.88 -6.03 6.30
CA GLN A 198 13.63 -4.89 5.74
C GLN A 198 12.73 -3.78 5.20
N ASP A 199 11.53 -4.11 4.72
CA ASP A 199 10.57 -3.15 4.19
C ASP A 199 9.59 -2.69 5.28
N TYR A 200 9.29 -3.57 6.25
CA TYR A 200 8.50 -3.20 7.43
C TYR A 200 9.10 -2.02 8.22
N VAL A 201 10.44 -1.94 8.34
CA VAL A 201 11.10 -0.82 9.04
C VAL A 201 10.95 0.51 8.29
N LYS A 202 10.68 0.46 6.98
CA LYS A 202 10.44 1.64 6.14
C LYS A 202 8.97 2.09 6.09
N ARG A 203 8.06 1.45 6.82
CA ARG A 203 6.60 1.68 6.74
C ARG A 203 6.18 3.14 6.93
N ASP A 204 6.93 3.90 7.73
CA ASP A 204 6.64 5.31 8.00
C ASP A 204 6.91 6.21 6.76
N MET A 205 7.63 5.68 5.76
CA MET A 205 7.91 6.32 4.49
C MET A 205 6.85 6.04 3.42
N PHE A 206 5.93 5.09 3.64
CA PHE A 206 4.88 4.72 2.70
C PHE A 206 3.90 5.88 2.50
N ARG A 207 3.53 6.17 1.25
CA ARG A 207 2.70 7.34 0.88
C ARG A 207 1.45 6.97 0.12
N ALA A 208 1.54 6.05 -0.83
CA ALA A 208 0.43 5.63 -1.65
C ALA A 208 0.42 4.12 -1.85
N TYR A 209 -0.78 3.58 -2.00
CA TYR A 209 -1.00 2.15 -2.13
C TYR A 209 -2.00 1.90 -3.25
N THR A 210 -1.60 1.09 -4.21
CA THR A 210 -2.46 0.68 -5.31
C THR A 210 -2.35 -0.81 -5.53
N CYS A 211 -3.31 -1.40 -6.24
CA CYS A 211 -3.18 -2.77 -6.71
C CYS A 211 -3.77 -2.97 -8.10
N THR A 212 -3.30 -4.02 -8.76
CA THR A 212 -3.75 -4.46 -10.07
C THR A 212 -4.09 -5.93 -10.05
N PHE A 213 -5.03 -6.32 -10.91
CA PHE A 213 -5.47 -7.70 -11.07
C PHE A 213 -5.30 -8.13 -12.53
N ASP A 214 -4.71 -9.29 -12.77
CA ASP A 214 -4.52 -9.82 -14.12
C ASP A 214 -5.84 -10.02 -14.85
N VAL A 215 -6.91 -10.35 -14.11
CA VAL A 215 -8.28 -10.54 -14.64
C VAL A 215 -8.97 -9.23 -15.02
N TYR A 216 -8.43 -8.07 -14.65
CA TYR A 216 -8.94 -6.74 -14.98
C TYR A 216 -7.82 -5.87 -15.58
N PRO A 217 -7.34 -6.18 -16.80
CA PRO A 217 -6.20 -5.50 -17.37
C PRO A 217 -6.41 -3.99 -17.50
N GLY A 218 -5.37 -3.23 -17.17
CA GLY A 218 -5.38 -1.76 -17.24
C GLY A 218 -6.17 -1.05 -16.13
N LYS A 219 -6.76 -1.77 -15.18
CA LYS A 219 -7.46 -1.17 -14.04
C LYS A 219 -6.57 -1.12 -12.82
N ILE A 220 -6.45 0.07 -12.25
CA ILE A 220 -5.73 0.33 -11.00
C ILE A 220 -6.77 0.59 -9.91
N TYR A 221 -6.62 -0.10 -8.78
CA TYR A 221 -7.45 0.06 -7.61
C TYR A 221 -6.66 0.79 -6.53
N ARG A 222 -7.28 1.75 -5.88
CA ARG A 222 -6.70 2.43 -4.73
C ARG A 222 -6.89 1.55 -3.49
N LEU A 223 -5.86 1.53 -2.64
CA LEU A 223 -5.87 0.84 -1.37
C LEU A 223 -5.74 1.83 -0.22
N GLU A 224 -6.51 1.61 0.84
CA GLU A 224 -6.41 2.35 2.09
C GLU A 224 -5.82 1.43 3.16
N PRO A 225 -4.71 1.81 3.82
CA PRO A 225 -4.12 0.98 4.85
C PRO A 225 -5.09 0.85 6.03
N LYS A 226 -5.34 -0.40 6.45
CA LYS A 226 -6.21 -0.73 7.58
C LYS A 226 -5.39 -1.09 8.81
N SER A 227 -4.44 -1.99 8.64
CA SER A 227 -3.59 -2.46 9.73
C SER A 227 -2.30 -3.06 9.22
N ILE A 228 -1.29 -3.03 10.08
CA ILE A 228 -0.05 -3.78 9.90
C ILE A 228 0.20 -4.58 11.18
N SER A 229 0.51 -5.87 11.04
CA SER A 229 0.80 -6.72 12.19
C SER A 229 2.08 -6.24 12.90
N PRO A 230 2.08 -6.08 14.22
CA PRO A 230 3.28 -5.73 14.97
C PRO A 230 4.25 -6.91 15.11
N LYS A 231 3.82 -8.13 14.79
CA LYS A 231 4.58 -9.37 14.91
C LYS A 231 4.65 -10.09 13.57
N ALA A 232 5.85 -10.56 13.22
CA ALA A 232 6.03 -11.40 12.05
C ALA A 232 5.37 -12.78 12.24
N ASN A 233 4.88 -13.35 11.15
CA ASN A 233 4.35 -14.70 11.10
C ASN A 233 5.47 -15.75 11.13
N ALA A 234 5.13 -17.05 11.04
CA ALA A 234 6.09 -18.15 11.03
C ALA A 234 7.13 -18.07 9.89
N ASN A 235 6.82 -17.38 8.80
CA ASN A 235 7.71 -17.15 7.66
C ASN A 235 8.53 -15.87 7.79
N GLN A 236 8.57 -15.23 8.98
CA GLN A 236 9.26 -13.97 9.26
C GLN A 236 8.75 -12.78 8.45
N LEU A 237 7.50 -12.82 8.00
CA LEU A 237 6.85 -11.76 7.24
C LEU A 237 5.81 -11.04 8.09
N TYR A 238 5.70 -9.73 7.91
CA TYR A 238 4.69 -8.89 8.55
C TYR A 238 3.47 -8.80 7.65
N THR A 239 2.29 -9.06 8.20
CA THR A 239 1.03 -8.97 7.44
C THR A 239 0.54 -7.53 7.42
N MET A 240 0.29 -6.99 6.23
CA MET A 240 -0.36 -5.70 6.05
C MET A 240 -1.69 -5.89 5.33
N THR A 241 -2.73 -5.25 5.86
CA THR A 241 -4.09 -5.36 5.34
C THR A 241 -4.57 -3.99 4.89
N PHE A 242 -5.23 -3.96 3.75
CA PHE A 242 -5.79 -2.76 3.14
C PHE A 242 -7.29 -2.94 2.92
N ARG A 243 -8.02 -1.84 2.95
CA ARG A 243 -9.36 -1.74 2.38
C ARG A 243 -9.23 -1.46 0.89
N LEU A 244 -9.92 -2.22 0.05
CA LEU A 244 -9.97 -1.97 -1.39
C LEU A 244 -11.03 -0.93 -1.72
N VAL A 245 -10.66 0.11 -2.47
CA VAL A 245 -11.57 1.14 -2.98
C VAL A 245 -11.79 0.90 -4.46
N ALA A 246 -13.02 0.53 -4.82
CA ALA A 246 -13.30 0.11 -6.19
C ALA A 246 -13.44 1.28 -7.19
N ASP A 247 -13.83 2.48 -6.73
CA ASP A 247 -13.96 3.71 -7.53
C ASP A 247 -14.67 3.50 -8.90
N GLY A 248 -15.77 2.70 -8.91
CA GLY A 248 -16.51 2.36 -10.13
C GLY A 248 -15.93 1.19 -10.94
N ASN A 249 -14.79 0.62 -10.53
CA ASN A 249 -14.26 -0.61 -11.11
C ASN A 249 -15.05 -1.84 -10.62
N PRO A 250 -15.01 -2.98 -11.35
CA PRO A 250 -15.57 -4.24 -10.87
C PRO A 250 -14.97 -4.63 -9.52
N VAL A 251 -15.82 -5.04 -8.57
CA VAL A 251 -15.38 -5.50 -7.25
C VAL A 251 -14.73 -6.88 -7.38
N PRO A 252 -13.45 -7.05 -7.02
CA PRO A 252 -12.78 -8.35 -7.09
C PRO A 252 -13.39 -9.35 -6.11
N SER A 253 -13.45 -10.62 -6.50
CA SER A 253 -13.95 -11.69 -5.64
C SER A 253 -12.90 -12.07 -4.59
N VAL A 254 -13.37 -12.47 -3.41
CA VAL A 254 -12.53 -13.03 -2.35
C VAL A 254 -11.74 -14.23 -2.89
N GLY A 255 -10.47 -14.33 -2.52
CA GLY A 255 -9.55 -15.36 -3.00
C GLY A 255 -8.74 -14.98 -4.23
N MET A 256 -9.08 -13.92 -4.97
CA MET A 256 -8.28 -13.45 -6.11
C MET A 256 -6.90 -12.98 -5.68
N ASN A 257 -5.89 -13.29 -6.50
CA ASN A 257 -4.54 -12.75 -6.35
C ASN A 257 -4.46 -11.36 -6.98
N THR A 258 -3.59 -10.54 -6.41
CA THR A 258 -3.35 -9.16 -6.87
C THR A 258 -1.89 -8.80 -6.70
N MET A 259 -1.40 -7.83 -7.48
CA MET A 259 -0.10 -7.21 -7.27
C MET A 259 -0.32 -5.85 -6.61
N VAL A 260 0.19 -5.68 -5.40
CA VAL A 260 0.11 -4.42 -4.65
C VAL A 260 1.39 -3.63 -4.86
N THR A 261 1.25 -2.37 -5.27
CA THR A 261 2.35 -1.41 -5.41
C THR A 261 2.27 -0.41 -4.26
N ILE A 262 3.34 -0.31 -3.49
CA ILE A 262 3.52 0.67 -2.42
C ILE A 262 4.52 1.72 -2.90
N ALA A 263 4.09 2.97 -2.97
CA ALA A 263 4.96 4.10 -3.21
C ALA A 263 5.47 4.65 -1.87
N ALA A 264 6.77 4.63 -1.66
CA ALA A 264 7.42 5.18 -0.48
C ALA A 264 8.22 6.45 -0.81
N ALA A 265 8.21 7.42 0.10
CA ALA A 265 9.10 8.56 -0.02
C ALA A 265 10.55 8.09 0.10
N GLN A 266 11.41 8.57 -0.77
CA GLN A 266 12.85 8.34 -0.62
C GLN A 266 13.38 9.33 0.42
N ASN A 267 14.01 8.81 1.47
CA ASN A 267 14.64 9.66 2.48
C ASN A 267 16.03 10.05 1.96
N ASN A 268 16.07 10.97 1.00
CA ASN A 268 17.32 11.49 0.50
C ASN A 268 17.81 12.58 1.44
N GLU A 269 18.77 12.27 2.31
CA GLU A 269 19.53 13.30 3.05
C GLU A 269 20.28 14.23 2.11
N VAL A 270 20.46 13.83 0.85
CA VAL A 270 21.11 14.61 -0.22
C VAL A 270 20.13 14.73 -1.40
N GLU A 271 19.90 15.96 -1.83
CA GLU A 271 19.07 16.24 -3.01
C GLU A 271 19.62 15.50 -4.23
N THR A 272 18.77 14.68 -4.85
CA THR A 272 19.10 13.92 -6.06
C THR A 272 18.46 14.58 -7.27
N TYR A 273 19.25 14.80 -8.29
CA TYR A 273 18.84 15.45 -9.53
C TYR A 273 18.88 14.45 -10.69
N VAL A 274 17.99 14.64 -11.66
CA VAL A 274 17.97 13.88 -12.90
C VAL A 274 18.55 14.74 -14.01
N VAL A 275 19.56 14.20 -14.69
CA VAL A 275 20.21 14.80 -15.84
C VAL A 275 20.31 13.79 -16.97
N PRO A 276 20.33 14.21 -18.25
CA PRO A 276 20.62 13.31 -19.34
C PRO A 276 21.97 12.60 -19.14
N SER A 277 22.06 11.29 -19.34
CA SER A 277 23.33 10.57 -19.21
C SER A 277 24.40 11.11 -20.15
N THR A 278 24.00 11.68 -21.30
CA THR A 278 24.89 12.34 -22.25
C THR A 278 25.49 13.67 -21.73
N ALA A 279 24.92 14.27 -20.69
CA ALA A 279 25.44 15.47 -20.04
C ALA A 279 26.58 15.18 -19.07
N VAL A 280 26.73 13.92 -18.64
CA VAL A 280 27.74 13.51 -17.66
C VAL A 280 29.03 13.17 -18.38
N VAL A 281 30.12 13.88 -18.02
CA VAL A 281 31.45 13.66 -18.54
C VAL A 281 32.33 13.18 -17.42
N ASN A 282 33.10 12.10 -17.65
CA ASN A 282 34.09 11.64 -16.70
C ASN A 282 35.48 12.16 -17.16
N THR A 283 36.13 12.93 -16.29
CA THR A 283 37.47 13.43 -16.53
C THR A 283 38.31 13.13 -15.29
N ASP A 284 39.40 12.41 -15.45
CA ASP A 284 40.33 12.01 -14.37
C ASP A 284 39.64 11.28 -13.20
N GLY A 285 38.61 10.47 -13.49
CA GLY A 285 37.84 9.71 -12.49
C GLY A 285 36.77 10.53 -11.75
N ILE A 286 36.59 11.80 -12.11
CA ILE A 286 35.52 12.66 -11.54
C ILE A 286 34.43 12.86 -12.58
N SER A 287 33.19 12.57 -12.19
CA SER A 287 32.02 12.86 -13.04
C SER A 287 31.66 14.33 -12.91
N ARG A 288 31.37 14.99 -14.04
CA ARG A 288 31.02 16.41 -14.11
C ARG A 288 29.87 16.64 -15.08
N VAL A 289 29.12 17.68 -14.82
CA VAL A 289 28.17 18.28 -15.77
C VAL A 289 28.53 19.73 -16.02
N PHE A 290 28.21 20.25 -17.19
CA PHE A 290 28.41 21.67 -17.52
C PHE A 290 27.08 22.40 -17.39
N VAL A 291 27.00 23.32 -16.42
CA VAL A 291 25.83 24.19 -16.22
C VAL A 291 26.00 25.45 -17.06
N TYR A 292 25.00 25.78 -17.86
CA TYR A 292 24.96 26.97 -18.69
C TYR A 292 24.45 28.18 -17.88
N ASP A 293 25.23 29.25 -17.88
CA ASP A 293 24.81 30.54 -17.33
C ASP A 293 24.29 31.44 -18.45
N ALA A 294 22.98 31.75 -18.40
CA ALA A 294 22.32 32.59 -19.37
C ALA A 294 22.78 34.07 -19.31
N GLY A 295 23.29 34.54 -18.16
CA GLY A 295 23.74 35.93 -17.98
C GLY A 295 25.08 36.21 -18.67
N SER A 296 25.98 35.24 -18.62
CA SER A 296 27.33 35.36 -19.20
C SER A 296 27.50 34.59 -20.52
N SER A 297 26.55 33.79 -20.93
CA SER A 297 26.61 32.83 -22.05
C SER A 297 27.83 31.91 -21.96
N THR A 298 28.20 31.50 -20.77
CA THR A 298 29.33 30.59 -20.48
C THR A 298 28.82 29.32 -19.81
N VAL A 299 29.66 28.29 -19.78
CA VAL A 299 29.40 27.05 -19.07
C VAL A 299 30.33 26.91 -17.87
N LYS A 300 29.78 26.40 -16.76
CA LYS A 300 30.52 26.11 -15.53
C LYS A 300 30.52 24.62 -15.27
N ALA A 301 31.71 24.04 -15.09
CA ALA A 301 31.83 22.64 -14.69
C ALA A 301 31.42 22.46 -13.22
N VAL A 302 30.51 21.52 -12.98
CA VAL A 302 30.02 21.16 -11.64
C VAL A 302 30.27 19.67 -11.43
N ASP A 303 30.99 19.36 -10.35
CA ASP A 303 31.25 17.97 -9.96
C ASP A 303 29.95 17.33 -9.46
N VAL A 304 29.68 16.11 -9.94
CA VAL A 304 28.51 15.33 -9.59
C VAL A 304 28.91 13.90 -9.23
N ASN A 305 28.15 13.29 -8.35
CA ASN A 305 28.28 11.86 -8.08
C ASN A 305 27.08 11.14 -8.72
N VAL A 306 27.35 10.23 -9.67
CA VAL A 306 26.31 9.44 -10.33
C VAL A 306 25.87 8.32 -9.38
N THR A 307 24.62 8.34 -8.96
CA THR A 307 24.05 7.35 -8.03
C THR A 307 23.32 6.22 -8.76
N PHE A 308 22.66 6.54 -9.88
CA PHE A 308 21.90 5.56 -10.66
C PHE A 308 21.82 5.92 -12.15
N LEU A 309 21.80 4.90 -13.01
CA LEU A 309 21.58 5.05 -14.46
C LEU A 309 20.19 4.49 -14.80
N LYS A 310 19.31 5.37 -15.30
CA LYS A 310 17.94 5.00 -15.69
C LYS A 310 17.90 4.39 -17.09
N SER A 311 16.91 3.51 -17.31
CA SER A 311 16.69 2.87 -18.61
C SER A 311 16.16 3.83 -19.69
N ASP A 312 15.68 5.02 -19.29
CA ASP A 312 15.16 6.07 -20.18
C ASP A 312 16.26 6.98 -20.78
N GLY A 313 17.55 6.71 -20.48
CA GLY A 313 18.69 7.50 -20.95
C GLY A 313 19.06 8.65 -20.03
N ASN A 314 18.49 8.74 -18.84
CA ASN A 314 18.83 9.71 -17.81
C ASN A 314 19.73 9.11 -16.73
N SER A 315 20.42 9.97 -15.98
CA SER A 315 21.23 9.61 -14.82
C SER A 315 20.76 10.38 -13.60
N GLU A 316 20.71 9.70 -12.46
CA GLU A 316 20.55 10.34 -11.16
C GLU A 316 21.92 10.75 -10.63
N VAL A 317 22.00 12.00 -10.21
CA VAL A 317 23.24 12.58 -9.70
C VAL A 317 22.98 13.34 -8.42
N THR A 318 23.96 13.33 -7.52
CA THR A 318 23.99 14.19 -6.33
C THR A 318 25.11 15.22 -6.49
N SER A 319 24.86 16.47 -6.06
CA SER A 319 25.86 17.55 -6.09
C SER A 319 25.47 18.62 -5.07
N ALA A 320 26.49 19.21 -4.43
CA ALA A 320 26.29 20.34 -3.53
C ALA A 320 26.04 21.67 -4.27
N SER A 321 26.31 21.73 -5.57
CA SER A 321 26.30 22.97 -6.36
C SER A 321 25.24 23.00 -7.47
N LEU A 322 24.64 21.88 -7.79
CA LEU A 322 23.56 21.77 -8.78
C LEU A 322 22.24 22.18 -8.16
N LYS A 323 21.37 22.82 -8.93
CA LYS A 323 20.06 23.25 -8.48
C LYS A 323 18.97 22.85 -9.47
N ARG A 324 17.76 22.68 -8.99
CA ARG A 324 16.58 22.51 -9.85
C ARG A 324 16.42 23.72 -10.76
N GLY A 325 16.18 23.45 -12.05
CA GLY A 325 16.03 24.51 -13.06
C GLY A 325 17.34 24.93 -13.71
N ASP A 326 18.50 24.44 -13.24
CA ASP A 326 19.75 24.67 -13.94
C ASP A 326 19.70 24.04 -15.33
N LEU A 327 20.32 24.70 -16.32
CA LEU A 327 20.43 24.19 -17.68
C LEU A 327 21.77 23.48 -17.85
N VAL A 328 21.74 22.15 -17.95
CA VAL A 328 22.94 21.35 -18.20
C VAL A 328 23.11 21.09 -19.69
N VAL A 329 24.34 21.13 -20.15
CA VAL A 329 24.69 20.84 -21.56
C VAL A 329 24.51 19.34 -21.80
N SER A 330 23.55 18.95 -22.64
CA SER A 330 23.27 17.55 -23.01
C SER A 330 23.94 17.09 -24.30
N SER A 331 24.39 18.02 -25.16
CA SER A 331 25.13 17.71 -26.38
C SER A 331 26.25 18.72 -26.64
N GLY A 332 27.38 18.21 -27.08
CA GLY A 332 28.62 19.02 -27.28
C GLY A 332 29.55 19.04 -26.07
N VAL A 333 29.26 18.31 -25.02
CA VAL A 333 29.95 18.30 -23.70
C VAL A 333 31.47 17.98 -23.83
N HIS A 334 31.86 17.10 -24.75
CA HIS A 334 33.27 16.68 -24.91
C HIS A 334 34.18 17.74 -25.57
N HIS A 335 33.55 18.80 -26.10
CA HIS A 335 34.27 19.83 -26.84
C HIS A 335 34.37 21.17 -26.11
N ILE A 336 33.75 21.27 -24.91
CA ILE A 336 33.73 22.50 -24.11
C ILE A 336 34.63 22.38 -22.88
N LYS A 337 35.07 23.52 -22.35
CA LYS A 337 35.86 23.63 -21.14
C LYS A 337 35.15 24.53 -20.12
N ASP A 338 35.57 24.40 -18.87
CA ASP A 338 35.07 25.25 -17.81
C ASP A 338 35.33 26.75 -18.14
N GLY A 339 34.29 27.58 -17.93
CA GLY A 339 34.34 29.02 -18.23
C GLY A 339 34.23 29.37 -19.73
N GLU A 340 34.09 28.39 -20.62
CA GLU A 340 34.05 28.67 -22.07
C GLU A 340 32.69 29.27 -22.49
N SER A 341 32.76 30.29 -23.39
CA SER A 341 31.55 30.88 -23.98
C SER A 341 30.97 29.94 -25.04
N VAL A 342 29.65 29.70 -24.95
CA VAL A 342 28.90 28.78 -25.83
C VAL A 342 27.65 29.45 -26.40
N ARG A 343 27.13 28.89 -27.47
CA ARG A 343 25.89 29.31 -28.11
C ARG A 343 24.86 28.18 -28.01
N LEU A 344 23.66 28.48 -27.56
CA LEU A 344 22.57 27.51 -27.50
C LEU A 344 22.00 27.20 -28.90
N ILE A 345 21.67 25.95 -29.12
CA ILE A 345 20.83 25.54 -30.26
C ILE A 345 19.38 25.85 -29.90
N THR A 346 18.81 26.85 -30.52
CA THR A 346 17.42 27.30 -30.31
C THR A 346 16.42 26.58 -31.22
N THR A 347 16.89 25.90 -32.26
CA THR A 347 16.02 25.20 -33.21
C THR A 347 16.65 23.89 -33.69
N THR A 348 15.93 22.78 -33.60
CA THR A 348 16.26 21.54 -34.33
C THR A 348 16.13 21.83 -35.84
N SER A 349 17.24 21.79 -36.60
CA SER A 349 17.15 21.90 -38.06
C SER A 349 16.44 20.67 -38.61
N LYS A 350 15.63 20.85 -39.70
CA LYS A 350 14.92 19.77 -40.37
C LYS A 350 15.85 18.67 -40.95
N THR A 351 17.16 18.88 -40.89
CA THR A 351 18.20 17.96 -41.40
C THR A 351 18.75 17.03 -40.31
N ASN A 352 18.40 17.23 -39.04
CA ASN A 352 18.81 16.35 -37.94
C ASN A 352 17.69 15.38 -37.61
N VAL A 353 17.47 14.41 -38.47
CA VAL A 353 16.50 13.33 -38.27
C VAL A 353 17.15 12.29 -37.37
N GLY A 354 16.78 12.29 -36.07
CA GLY A 354 17.21 11.28 -35.12
C GLY A 354 18.09 11.75 -33.97
N GLY A 355 18.44 13.03 -33.86
CA GLY A 355 19.20 13.55 -32.70
C GLY A 355 20.66 13.02 -32.60
N LEU A 356 21.16 12.46 -33.68
CA LEU A 356 22.53 11.94 -33.79
C LEU A 356 23.39 12.97 -34.53
N LEU A 357 23.76 14.06 -33.86
CA LEU A 357 25.00 14.87 -34.14
C LEU A 357 25.15 15.90 -33.00
#